data_1d356266205179e3e9449abd5e43349c
#
_entry.id   1d356266205179e3e9449abd5e43349c
#
_cell.length_a   1.000
_cell.length_b   1.000
_cell.length_c   1.000
_cell.angle_alpha   90.00
_cell.angle_beta   90.00
_cell.angle_gamma   90.00
#
_symmetry.space_group_name_H-M   'P 1'
#
loop_
_entity.id
_entity.type
_entity.pdbx_description
1 polymer ?
#
loop_
_entity_poly.entity_id
_entity_poly.type
_entity_poly.pdbx_seq_one_letter_code
_entity_poly.pdbx_strand_id
1 'polypeptide(L)'
;MNKTDAAFVRATLERHEASGLRVDQRLWREVDQPGEMFLGTFATREEFLRLVWQSIDATRPLTPVGEPRTLFDCASRLSTFGWEFQRLVQAGFEWFRPCVDIDKAFDYGKVGLVALTPLNESEKRETARGNFYIYDGVHKSIVLAKRLLRGETEYEPVQVLLLTPRRS
;
A
#
# COMPACT_ATOMS: atom_id res chain seq x y z
N MET A 1 -9.81 9.67 10.80
CA MET A 1 -10.38 9.60 9.43
C MET A 1 -11.81 10.08 9.47
N ASN A 2 -12.19 10.87 8.48
CA ASN A 2 -13.53 11.42 8.37
C ASN A 2 -14.36 10.60 7.40
N LYS A 3 -15.63 10.36 7.74
CA LYS A 3 -16.56 9.72 6.82
C LYS A 3 -16.68 10.56 5.55
N THR A 4 -16.65 9.90 4.40
CA THR A 4 -16.76 10.53 3.08
C THR A 4 -17.82 9.86 2.24
N ASP A 5 -18.20 10.47 1.14
CA ASP A 5 -19.17 9.90 0.21
C ASP A 5 -18.54 9.50 -1.13
N ALA A 6 -19.28 8.69 -1.88
CA ALA A 6 -18.82 8.17 -3.16
C ALA A 6 -18.53 9.30 -4.18
N ALA A 7 -19.28 10.40 -4.16
CA ALA A 7 -19.07 11.51 -5.09
C ALA A 7 -17.73 12.20 -4.85
N PHE A 8 -17.38 12.43 -3.59
CA PHE A 8 -16.09 13.04 -3.23
C PHE A 8 -14.92 12.12 -3.58
N VAL A 9 -15.03 10.82 -3.29
CA VAL A 9 -13.99 9.83 -3.62
C VAL A 9 -13.83 9.72 -5.13
N ARG A 10 -14.92 9.65 -5.89
CA ARG A 10 -14.88 9.64 -7.35
C ARG A 10 -14.14 10.85 -7.91
N ALA A 11 -14.48 12.06 -7.46
CA ALA A 11 -13.80 13.28 -7.89
C ALA A 11 -12.30 13.27 -7.55
N THR A 12 -11.92 12.69 -6.41
CA THR A 12 -10.52 12.52 -6.01
C THR A 12 -9.77 11.57 -6.94
N LEU A 13 -10.37 10.42 -7.27
CA LEU A 13 -9.77 9.44 -8.19
C LEU A 13 -9.65 9.99 -9.60
N GLU A 14 -10.65 10.71 -10.09
CA GLU A 14 -10.61 11.40 -11.39
C GLU A 14 -9.47 12.41 -11.47
N ARG A 15 -9.25 13.19 -10.41
CA ARG A 15 -8.10 14.10 -10.33
C ARG A 15 -6.77 13.35 -10.36
N HIS A 16 -6.67 12.20 -9.68
CA HIS A 16 -5.47 11.37 -9.72
C HIS A 16 -5.19 10.88 -11.14
N GLU A 17 -6.18 10.35 -11.84
CA GLU A 17 -6.01 9.90 -13.24
C GLU A 17 -5.65 11.06 -14.16
N ALA A 18 -6.26 12.22 -14.00
CA ALA A 18 -5.94 13.41 -14.76
C ALA A 18 -4.50 13.92 -14.52
N SER A 19 -3.93 13.63 -13.34
CA SER A 19 -2.53 13.95 -13.02
C SER A 19 -1.54 12.85 -13.47
N GLY A 20 -2.01 11.81 -14.15
CA GLY A 20 -1.20 10.69 -14.64
C GLY A 20 -1.00 9.56 -13.62
N LEU A 21 -1.66 9.59 -12.47
CA LEU A 21 -1.69 8.50 -11.51
C LEU A 21 -2.65 7.41 -11.97
N ARG A 22 -2.17 6.17 -11.99
CA ARG A 22 -3.02 5.03 -12.29
C ARG A 22 -3.90 4.70 -11.10
N VAL A 23 -5.21 4.59 -11.33
CA VAL A 23 -6.17 4.09 -10.35
C VAL A 23 -6.63 2.69 -10.75
N ASP A 24 -6.59 1.74 -9.82
CA ASP A 24 -7.03 0.37 -10.07
C ASP A 24 -8.55 0.31 -10.30
N GLN A 25 -8.97 -0.46 -11.31
CA GLN A 25 -10.39 -0.64 -11.62
C GLN A 25 -11.20 -1.22 -10.46
N ARG A 26 -10.57 -2.02 -9.59
CA ARG A 26 -11.23 -2.55 -8.38
C ARG A 26 -11.65 -1.42 -7.45
N LEU A 27 -10.84 -0.38 -7.34
CA LEU A 27 -11.18 0.79 -6.52
C LEU A 27 -12.39 1.55 -7.08
N TRP A 28 -12.49 1.67 -8.40
CA TRP A 28 -13.67 2.22 -9.06
C TRP A 28 -14.94 1.42 -8.74
N ARG A 29 -14.87 0.09 -8.74
CA ARG A 29 -16.01 -0.77 -8.38
C ARG A 29 -16.45 -0.56 -6.93
N GLU A 30 -15.51 -0.40 -6.00
CA GLU A 30 -15.81 -0.13 -4.60
C GLU A 30 -16.50 1.24 -4.43
N VAL A 31 -16.14 2.23 -5.22
CA VAL A 31 -16.80 3.54 -5.24
C VAL A 31 -18.20 3.47 -5.80
N ASP A 32 -18.44 2.62 -6.78
CA ASP A 32 -19.77 2.42 -7.40
C ASP A 32 -20.75 1.62 -6.52
N GLN A 33 -20.22 0.78 -5.62
CA GLN A 33 -21.03 -0.03 -4.70
C GLN A 33 -20.56 0.19 -3.25
N PRO A 34 -20.71 1.39 -2.73
CA PRO A 34 -20.05 1.74 -1.48
C PRO A 34 -20.61 1.01 -0.27
N GLY A 35 -19.71 0.39 0.48
CA GLY A 35 -19.84 0.31 1.91
C GLY A 35 -19.62 1.69 2.56
N GLU A 36 -19.23 1.74 3.82
CA GLU A 36 -18.78 2.99 4.41
C GLU A 36 -17.35 3.30 3.97
N MET A 37 -17.10 4.56 3.64
CA MET A 37 -15.79 5.06 3.26
C MET A 37 -15.34 6.16 4.20
N PHE A 38 -14.05 6.11 4.57
CA PHE A 38 -13.44 7.11 5.43
C PHE A 38 -12.15 7.62 4.77
N LEU A 39 -12.05 8.92 4.66
CA LEU A 39 -10.86 9.59 4.15
C LEU A 39 -10.06 10.18 5.31
N GLY A 40 -8.74 10.07 5.23
CA GLY A 40 -7.84 10.66 6.22
C GLY A 40 -6.40 10.66 5.76
N THR A 41 -5.53 10.96 6.69
CA THR A 41 -4.10 10.93 6.49
C THR A 41 -3.43 10.16 7.62
N PHE A 42 -2.38 9.41 7.29
CA PHE A 42 -1.46 8.94 8.30
C PHE A 42 -0.41 10.02 8.54
N ALA A 43 -0.47 10.62 9.73
CA ALA A 43 0.37 11.74 10.08
C ALA A 43 1.81 11.31 10.38
N THR A 44 2.02 10.06 10.81
CA THR A 44 3.33 9.55 11.21
C THR A 44 3.82 8.40 10.33
N ARG A 45 5.13 8.32 10.21
CA ARG A 45 5.84 7.22 9.58
C ARG A 45 5.45 5.86 10.18
N GLU A 46 5.32 5.80 11.49
CA GLU A 46 5.00 4.59 12.25
C GLU A 46 3.61 4.07 11.89
N GLU A 47 2.62 4.93 11.77
CA GLU A 47 1.25 4.55 11.33
C GLU A 47 1.29 3.94 9.93
N PHE A 48 2.02 4.57 9.00
CA PHE A 48 2.17 4.06 7.64
C PHE A 48 2.88 2.71 7.61
N LEU A 49 3.99 2.56 8.33
CA LEU A 49 4.79 1.33 8.32
C LEU A 49 4.10 0.14 9.01
N ARG A 50 3.05 0.38 9.79
CA ARG A 50 2.19 -0.67 10.38
C ARG A 50 1.13 -1.23 9.44
N LEU A 51 0.96 -0.67 8.26
CA LEU A 51 0.03 -1.22 7.27
C LEU A 51 0.45 -2.63 6.87
N VAL A 52 -0.53 -3.51 6.78
CA VAL A 52 -0.29 -4.90 6.35
C VAL A 52 -0.24 -4.96 4.84
N TRP A 53 0.79 -5.59 4.33
CA TRP A 53 1.02 -5.73 2.90
C TRP A 53 0.48 -7.06 2.37
N GLN A 54 0.13 -7.11 1.08
CA GLN A 54 -0.45 -8.30 0.48
C GLN A 54 0.52 -9.50 0.51
N SER A 55 -0.04 -10.71 0.65
CA SER A 55 0.70 -11.96 0.56
C SER A 55 0.13 -12.81 -0.57
N ILE A 56 0.89 -12.93 -1.65
CA ILE A 56 0.62 -13.80 -2.79
C ILE A 56 1.93 -14.50 -3.16
N ASP A 57 1.88 -15.53 -3.99
CA ASP A 57 3.09 -16.26 -4.38
C ASP A 57 4.15 -15.36 -5.03
N ALA A 58 3.69 -14.37 -5.81
CA ALA A 58 4.58 -13.39 -6.45
C ALA A 58 5.33 -12.48 -5.46
N THR A 59 4.87 -12.33 -4.23
CA THR A 59 5.49 -11.49 -3.20
C THR A 59 6.20 -12.27 -2.09
N ARG A 60 6.23 -13.59 -2.18
CA ARG A 60 6.79 -14.50 -1.16
C ARG A 60 8.18 -14.15 -0.64
N PRO A 61 9.12 -13.63 -1.43
CA PRO A 61 10.42 -13.22 -0.89
C PRO A 61 10.32 -12.19 0.22
N LEU A 62 9.30 -11.33 0.20
CA LEU A 62 9.05 -10.31 1.21
C LEU A 62 7.91 -10.66 2.15
N THR A 63 7.13 -11.69 1.83
CA THR A 63 5.99 -12.18 2.62
C THR A 63 6.05 -13.69 2.86
N PRO A 64 7.11 -14.20 3.51
CA PRO A 64 7.21 -15.64 3.81
C PRO A 64 6.02 -16.12 4.63
N VAL A 65 5.62 -17.36 4.41
CA VAL A 65 4.49 -17.96 5.14
C VAL A 65 4.75 -17.97 6.64
N GLY A 66 3.75 -17.57 7.44
CA GLY A 66 3.83 -17.56 8.90
C GLY A 66 4.61 -16.41 9.51
N GLU A 67 5.18 -15.50 8.70
CA GLU A 67 5.94 -14.35 9.17
C GLU A 67 5.10 -13.06 9.16
N PRO A 68 5.39 -12.10 10.05
CA PRO A 68 4.76 -10.79 10.02
C PRO A 68 4.95 -10.09 8.67
N ARG A 69 3.95 -9.36 8.21
CA ARG A 69 3.95 -8.72 6.89
C ARG A 69 3.43 -7.29 6.90
N THR A 70 3.78 -6.53 7.92
CA THR A 70 3.64 -5.07 7.84
C THR A 70 4.59 -4.51 6.78
N LEU A 71 4.35 -3.29 6.33
CA LEU A 71 5.29 -2.62 5.42
C LEU A 71 6.71 -2.56 5.99
N PHE A 72 6.83 -2.34 7.31
CA PHE A 72 8.12 -2.39 7.98
C PHE A 72 8.79 -3.77 7.83
N ASP A 73 8.06 -4.84 8.14
CA ASP A 73 8.59 -6.20 8.07
C ASP A 73 9.00 -6.58 6.64
N CYS A 74 8.11 -6.31 5.67
CA CYS A 74 8.35 -6.63 4.26
C CYS A 74 9.52 -5.83 3.68
N ALA A 75 9.56 -4.53 3.92
CA ALA A 75 10.65 -3.69 3.43
C ALA A 75 11.99 -4.05 4.08
N SER A 76 12.00 -4.43 5.36
CA SER A 76 13.21 -4.89 6.06
C SER A 76 13.82 -6.14 5.40
N ARG A 77 13.00 -7.03 4.84
CA ARG A 77 13.47 -8.23 4.15
C ARG A 77 14.17 -7.93 2.81
N LEU A 78 14.02 -6.72 2.27
CA LEU A 78 14.82 -6.30 1.11
C LEU A 78 16.31 -6.25 1.41
N SER A 79 16.73 -6.18 2.67
CA SER A 79 18.14 -6.25 3.05
C SER A 79 18.83 -7.50 2.50
N THR A 80 18.15 -8.63 2.46
CA THR A 80 18.63 -9.89 1.87
C THR A 80 18.91 -9.76 0.37
N PHE A 81 18.27 -8.81 -0.31
CA PHE A 81 18.41 -8.52 -1.74
C PHE A 81 19.21 -7.22 -1.98
N GLY A 82 20.04 -6.81 -1.03
CA GLY A 82 20.84 -5.60 -1.12
C GLY A 82 20.02 -4.31 -1.21
N TRP A 83 18.79 -4.33 -0.74
CA TRP A 83 17.81 -3.23 -0.82
C TRP A 83 17.39 -2.87 -2.26
N GLU A 84 17.57 -3.79 -3.22
CA GLU A 84 17.29 -3.56 -4.63
C GLU A 84 16.14 -4.43 -5.13
N PHE A 85 15.05 -3.82 -5.56
CA PHE A 85 13.93 -4.54 -6.20
C PHE A 85 14.37 -5.24 -7.50
N GLN A 86 15.37 -4.71 -8.18
CA GLN A 86 15.92 -5.32 -9.40
C GLN A 86 16.43 -6.74 -9.14
N ARG A 87 16.97 -7.02 -7.98
CA ARG A 87 17.44 -8.38 -7.64
C ARG A 87 16.28 -9.38 -7.49
N LEU A 88 15.13 -8.92 -7.01
CA LEU A 88 13.91 -9.74 -7.00
C LEU A 88 13.44 -10.05 -8.42
N VAL A 89 13.45 -9.08 -9.30
CA VAL A 89 13.10 -9.27 -10.71
C VAL A 89 14.07 -10.26 -11.40
N GLN A 90 15.38 -10.12 -11.17
CA GLN A 90 16.40 -11.03 -11.67
C GLN A 90 16.27 -12.46 -11.14
N ALA A 91 15.72 -12.62 -9.93
CA ALA A 91 15.40 -13.92 -9.34
C ALA A 91 14.09 -14.54 -9.87
N GLY A 92 13.41 -13.89 -10.80
CA GLY A 92 12.19 -14.38 -11.45
C GLY A 92 10.88 -13.80 -10.91
N PHE A 93 10.94 -12.86 -9.96
CA PHE A 93 9.75 -12.23 -9.39
C PHE A 93 9.38 -10.95 -10.14
N GLU A 94 8.82 -11.12 -11.33
CA GLU A 94 8.42 -10.03 -12.24
C GLU A 94 7.40 -9.06 -11.64
N TRP A 95 6.66 -9.48 -10.63
CA TRP A 95 5.71 -8.63 -9.92
C TRP A 95 6.37 -7.35 -9.38
N PHE A 96 7.66 -7.40 -9.04
CA PHE A 96 8.41 -6.27 -8.51
C PHE A 96 8.96 -5.29 -9.56
N ARG A 97 8.74 -5.55 -10.84
CA ARG A 97 9.22 -4.65 -11.91
C ARG A 97 8.67 -3.22 -11.79
N PRO A 98 7.37 -2.99 -11.49
CA PRO A 98 6.88 -1.63 -11.23
C PRO A 98 7.60 -0.95 -10.06
N CYS A 99 8.02 -1.71 -9.04
CA CYS A 99 8.79 -1.16 -7.92
C CYS A 99 10.14 -0.63 -8.36
N VAL A 100 10.82 -1.31 -9.30
CA VAL A 100 12.09 -0.84 -9.88
C VAL A 100 11.90 0.52 -10.54
N ASP A 101 10.87 0.66 -11.36
CA ASP A 101 10.59 1.91 -12.09
C ASP A 101 10.18 3.04 -11.15
N ILE A 102 9.33 2.76 -10.17
CA ILE A 102 8.89 3.74 -9.17
C ILE A 102 10.08 4.20 -8.31
N ASP A 103 10.94 3.30 -7.87
CA ASP A 103 12.10 3.64 -7.04
C ASP A 103 13.14 4.47 -7.80
N LYS A 104 13.34 4.16 -9.08
CA LYS A 104 14.29 4.85 -9.96
C LYS A 104 13.94 6.31 -10.22
N ALA A 105 12.64 6.60 -10.34
CA ALA A 105 12.08 7.92 -10.59
C ALA A 105 11.10 8.31 -9.48
N PHE A 106 11.49 8.11 -8.22
CA PHE A 106 10.62 8.33 -7.08
C PHE A 106 10.17 9.79 -6.99
N ASP A 107 8.85 9.96 -6.90
CA ASP A 107 8.20 11.25 -6.70
C ASP A 107 7.13 11.07 -5.62
N TYR A 108 7.32 11.74 -4.49
CA TYR A 108 6.39 11.64 -3.36
C TYR A 108 4.97 12.05 -3.73
N GLY A 109 4.82 13.06 -4.60
CA GLY A 109 3.52 13.51 -5.10
C GLY A 109 2.75 12.42 -5.87
N LYS A 110 3.43 11.41 -6.38
CA LYS A 110 2.83 10.27 -7.07
C LYS A 110 2.46 9.08 -6.19
N VAL A 111 2.74 9.13 -4.89
CA VAL A 111 2.26 8.10 -3.95
C VAL A 111 0.74 8.10 -3.95
N GLY A 112 0.12 9.26 -3.97
CA GLY A 112 -1.31 9.44 -4.11
C GLY A 112 -2.11 8.86 -2.94
N LEU A 113 -3.28 8.36 -3.26
CA LEU A 113 -4.20 7.78 -2.29
C LEU A 113 -3.90 6.29 -2.09
N VAL A 114 -3.70 5.88 -0.84
CA VAL A 114 -3.57 4.46 -0.47
C VAL A 114 -4.92 3.96 0.04
N ALA A 115 -5.49 2.97 -0.63
CA ALA A 115 -6.75 2.38 -0.22
C ALA A 115 -6.53 1.23 0.76
N LEU A 116 -7.32 1.22 1.83
CA LEU A 116 -7.20 0.30 2.95
C LEU A 116 -8.50 -0.45 3.17
N THR A 117 -8.40 -1.67 3.69
CA THR A 117 -9.51 -2.42 4.27
C THR A 117 -9.17 -2.88 5.68
N PRO A 118 -10.17 -3.08 6.58
CA PRO A 118 -9.91 -3.71 7.87
C PRO A 118 -9.36 -5.12 7.69
N LEU A 119 -8.48 -5.54 8.58
CA LEU A 119 -8.01 -6.92 8.64
C LEU A 119 -9.14 -7.87 9.07
N ASN A 120 -9.25 -9.00 8.39
CA ASN A 120 -10.08 -10.11 8.88
C ASN A 120 -9.40 -10.86 10.05
N GLU A 121 -10.12 -11.76 10.70
CA GLU A 121 -9.60 -12.46 11.89
C GLU A 121 -8.41 -13.38 11.59
N SER A 122 -8.35 -13.95 10.38
CA SER A 122 -7.20 -14.76 9.95
C SER A 122 -5.95 -13.89 9.81
N GLU A 123 -6.08 -12.77 9.12
CA GLU A 123 -4.98 -11.82 8.91
C GLU A 123 -4.49 -11.20 10.23
N LYS A 124 -5.38 -10.94 11.18
CA LYS A 124 -4.99 -10.47 12.52
C LYS A 124 -4.13 -11.49 13.28
N ARG A 125 -4.41 -12.78 13.13
CA ARG A 125 -3.59 -13.86 13.75
C ARG A 125 -2.19 -13.93 13.15
N GLU A 126 -2.09 -13.77 11.83
CA GLU A 126 -0.82 -13.85 11.12
C GLU A 126 0.02 -12.58 11.30
N THR A 127 -0.63 -11.43 11.47
CA THR A 127 0.01 -10.12 11.44
C THR A 127 -0.33 -9.25 12.64
N ALA A 128 -0.18 -9.77 13.84
CA ALA A 128 -0.60 -9.14 15.12
C ALA A 128 -0.15 -7.66 15.34
N ARG A 129 0.63 -7.08 14.43
CA ARG A 129 1.18 -5.71 14.54
C ARG A 129 0.45 -4.66 13.71
N GLY A 130 -0.43 -5.06 12.79
CA GLY A 130 -1.12 -4.16 11.87
C GLY A 130 -2.61 -4.06 12.14
N ASN A 131 -3.24 -2.96 11.72
CA ASN A 131 -4.67 -2.72 11.85
C ASN A 131 -5.42 -2.74 10.53
N PHE A 132 -4.75 -2.42 9.42
CA PHE A 132 -5.35 -2.30 8.10
C PHE A 132 -4.50 -2.99 7.04
N TYR A 133 -5.20 -3.55 6.06
CA TYR A 133 -4.62 -4.16 4.89
C TYR A 133 -4.62 -3.17 3.71
N ILE A 134 -3.52 -3.11 2.95
CA ILE A 134 -3.44 -2.29 1.75
C ILE A 134 -4.20 -2.99 0.62
N TYR A 135 -5.28 -2.36 0.17
CA TYR A 135 -6.10 -2.82 -0.93
C TYR A 135 -5.57 -2.35 -2.28
N ASP A 136 -5.15 -1.08 -2.36
CA ASP A 136 -4.56 -0.48 -3.55
C ASP A 136 -3.41 0.45 -3.16
N GLY A 137 -2.47 0.65 -4.09
CA GLY A 137 -1.22 1.37 -3.84
C GLY A 137 -0.10 0.49 -3.30
N VAL A 138 -0.15 -0.83 -3.51
CA VAL A 138 0.80 -1.82 -2.98
C VAL A 138 2.24 -1.60 -3.43
N HIS A 139 2.47 -1.38 -4.72
CA HIS A 139 3.83 -1.14 -5.25
C HIS A 139 4.43 0.16 -4.71
N LYS A 140 3.66 1.24 -4.74
CA LYS A 140 4.09 2.56 -4.22
C LYS A 140 4.38 2.50 -2.72
N SER A 141 3.56 1.77 -1.98
CA SER A 141 3.71 1.64 -0.53
C SER A 141 4.99 0.92 -0.14
N ILE A 142 5.34 -0.18 -0.79
CA ILE A 142 6.59 -0.91 -0.47
C ILE A 142 7.83 -0.13 -0.89
N VAL A 143 7.78 0.60 -2.00
CA VAL A 143 8.89 1.48 -2.42
C VAL A 143 9.08 2.61 -1.41
N LEU A 144 8.00 3.27 -0.99
CA LEU A 144 8.08 4.31 0.04
C LEU A 144 8.61 3.76 1.36
N ALA A 145 8.13 2.61 1.81
CA ALA A 145 8.60 1.96 3.03
C ALA A 145 10.12 1.67 2.98
N LYS A 146 10.61 1.11 1.87
CA LYS A 146 12.04 0.89 1.64
C LYS A 146 12.84 2.19 1.76
N ARG A 147 12.39 3.25 1.10
CA ARG A 147 13.09 4.55 1.10
C ARG A 147 13.11 5.18 2.48
N LEU A 148 12.03 5.05 3.25
CA LEU A 148 11.95 5.52 4.64
C LEU A 148 12.92 4.76 5.55
N LEU A 149 12.99 3.43 5.43
CA LEU A 149 13.92 2.60 6.20
C LEU A 149 15.39 2.89 5.88
N ARG A 150 15.66 3.24 4.64
CA ARG A 150 17.01 3.58 4.16
C ARG A 150 17.40 5.03 4.41
N GLY A 151 16.50 5.87 4.89
CA GLY A 151 16.72 7.31 5.02
C GLY A 151 16.89 8.04 3.69
N GLU A 152 16.41 7.47 2.59
CA GLU A 152 16.47 8.05 1.24
C GLU A 152 15.44 9.14 1.02
N THR A 153 14.39 9.16 1.82
CA THR A 153 13.35 10.19 1.83
C THR A 153 12.82 10.41 3.24
N GLU A 154 12.38 11.62 3.52
CA GLU A 154 11.67 11.95 4.76
C GLU A 154 10.20 11.63 4.62
N TYR A 155 9.54 11.33 5.75
CA TYR A 155 8.11 11.02 5.73
C TYR A 155 7.29 12.29 5.56
N GLU A 156 6.38 12.27 4.61
CA GLU A 156 5.28 13.23 4.47
C GLU A 156 3.94 12.50 4.67
N PRO A 157 2.91 13.16 5.24
CA PRO A 157 1.63 12.52 5.47
C PRO A 157 1.03 11.88 4.22
N VAL A 158 0.69 10.59 4.32
CA VAL A 158 0.07 9.83 3.22
C VAL A 158 -1.45 9.89 3.35
N GLN A 159 -2.11 10.27 2.27
CA GLN A 159 -3.57 10.24 2.20
C GLN A 159 -4.07 8.80 2.08
N VAL A 160 -5.06 8.44 2.87
CA VAL A 160 -5.62 7.09 2.91
C VAL A 160 -7.12 7.10 2.77
N LEU A 161 -7.64 6.07 2.11
CA LEU A 161 -9.06 5.79 1.97
C LEU A 161 -9.35 4.43 2.60
N LEU A 162 -10.09 4.43 3.70
CA LEU A 162 -10.55 3.20 4.33
C LEU A 162 -11.89 2.79 3.72
N LEU A 163 -11.91 1.59 3.15
CA LEU A 163 -13.09 0.94 2.60
C LEU A 163 -13.58 -0.12 3.61
N THR A 164 -14.76 0.06 4.15
CA THR A 164 -15.37 -0.95 5.01
C THR A 164 -16.46 -1.69 4.24
N PRO A 165 -16.43 -3.04 4.22
CA PRO A 165 -17.46 -3.81 3.52
C PRO A 165 -18.84 -3.52 4.11
N ARG A 166 -19.88 -3.53 3.26
CA ARG A 166 -21.25 -3.53 3.76
C ARG A 166 -21.45 -4.73 4.67
N ARG A 167 -21.95 -4.48 5.85
CA ARG A 167 -22.50 -5.56 6.66
C ARG A 167 -23.75 -6.06 5.94
N SER A 168 -23.67 -7.28 5.51
CA SER A 168 -24.83 -8.00 4.98
C SER A 168 -25.87 -8.24 6.07
#